data_d87140d92343e29c4715a10b2c781c73
#
_entry.id   d87140d92343e29c4715a10b2c781c73
#
_cell.length_a   1.000
_cell.length_b   1.000
_cell.length_c   1.000
_cell.angle_alpha   90.00
_cell.angle_beta   90.00
_cell.angle_gamma   90.00
#
_symmetry.space_group_name_H-M   'P 1'
#
loop_
_entity.id
_entity.type
_entity.pdbx_description
1 polymer ?
#
loop_
_entity_poly.entity_id
_entity_poly.type
_entity_poly.pdbx_seq_one_letter_code
_entity_poly.pdbx_strand_id
1 'polypeptide(L)'
;MKITGKHWHVWRARGPLRQRQIDANAAGCIAAVEQHLNSTTDETVNYATALVAGNSSRTSRVWARYYVSRVAEEFQVRNAGIVLGPLPRGEGNLKFYTCPAILVEPGFISNHDFADRIQSGEGIDALARVLVDSICTLFPDGGIVALSVGHLYKGTGDTGAPVNDEGDELDPTFDTEGELNDAIIKAAEEMLVLRLGPHEAPTDPAPANV
;
A
#
# COMPACT_ATOMS: atom_id res chain seq x y z
N MET A 1 -17.59 -30.09 -10.59
CA MET A 1 -16.86 -28.89 -10.98
C MET A 1 -15.95 -28.54 -9.82
N LYS A 2 -14.63 -28.83 -9.93
CA LYS A 2 -13.68 -28.47 -8.88
C LYS A 2 -13.42 -26.98 -9.00
N ILE A 3 -13.94 -26.19 -8.07
CA ILE A 3 -13.55 -24.80 -7.90
C ILE A 3 -12.14 -24.85 -7.26
N THR A 4 -11.11 -24.78 -8.08
CA THR A 4 -9.76 -24.53 -7.58
C THR A 4 -9.71 -23.06 -7.19
N GLY A 5 -10.10 -22.75 -5.96
CA GLY A 5 -9.99 -21.42 -5.40
C GLY A 5 -8.53 -21.02 -5.34
N LYS A 6 -8.19 -19.96 -6.04
CA LYS A 6 -6.90 -19.30 -5.89
C LYS A 6 -6.98 -18.46 -4.63
N HIS A 7 -6.01 -18.61 -3.73
CA HIS A 7 -6.04 -17.96 -2.41
C HIS A 7 -4.92 -16.96 -2.30
N TRP A 8 -5.20 -15.78 -1.72
CA TRP A 8 -4.17 -14.84 -1.27
C TRP A 8 -4.11 -14.86 0.26
N HIS A 9 -2.93 -14.76 0.80
CA HIS A 9 -2.69 -14.55 2.21
C HIS A 9 -2.03 -13.19 2.38
N VAL A 10 -2.36 -12.48 3.44
CA VAL A 10 -1.76 -11.18 3.74
C VAL A 10 -0.68 -11.36 4.80
N TRP A 11 0.51 -10.87 4.49
CA TRP A 11 1.60 -10.71 5.43
C TRP A 11 1.68 -9.23 5.85
N ARG A 12 1.34 -8.93 7.09
CA ARG A 12 1.49 -7.58 7.65
C ARG A 12 2.95 -7.32 7.99
N ALA A 13 3.63 -6.50 7.19
CA ALA A 13 5.03 -6.15 7.38
C ALA A 13 5.20 -5.13 8.51
N ARG A 14 5.89 -5.48 9.58
CA ARG A 14 6.17 -4.63 10.75
C ARG A 14 7.66 -4.56 11.06
N GLY A 15 8.09 -3.57 11.87
CA GLY A 15 9.47 -3.41 12.28
C GLY A 15 10.34 -2.59 11.32
N PRO A 16 11.67 -2.59 11.47
CA PRO A 16 12.60 -1.82 10.65
C PRO A 16 12.48 -2.17 9.17
N LEU A 17 12.60 -1.17 8.28
CA LEU A 17 12.35 -1.30 6.84
C LEU A 17 13.06 -2.49 6.18
N ARG A 18 14.32 -2.71 6.51
CA ARG A 18 15.07 -3.83 5.95
C ARG A 18 14.57 -5.18 6.47
N GLN A 19 14.28 -5.26 7.77
CA GLN A 19 13.87 -6.52 8.40
C GLN A 19 12.51 -6.98 7.86
N ARG A 20 11.52 -6.09 7.74
CA ARG A 20 10.21 -6.46 7.19
C ARG A 20 10.29 -7.03 5.77
N GLN A 21 11.23 -6.55 4.94
CA GLN A 21 11.45 -7.07 3.58
C GLN A 21 12.09 -8.46 3.62
N ILE A 22 13.06 -8.68 4.51
CA ILE A 22 13.70 -9.99 4.71
C ILE A 22 12.67 -11.01 5.20
N ASP A 23 11.83 -10.63 6.17
CA ASP A 23 10.80 -11.51 6.73
C ASP A 23 9.72 -11.85 5.68
N ALA A 24 9.30 -10.87 4.87
CA ALA A 24 8.38 -11.12 3.76
C ALA A 24 8.97 -12.08 2.72
N ASN A 25 10.27 -11.94 2.40
CA ASN A 25 10.96 -12.88 1.52
C ASN A 25 11.01 -14.30 2.14
N ALA A 26 11.31 -14.41 3.43
CA ALA A 26 11.34 -15.68 4.14
C ALA A 26 9.94 -16.34 4.22
N ALA A 27 8.88 -15.54 4.31
CA ALA A 27 7.49 -16.00 4.24
C ALA A 27 7.07 -16.46 2.83
N GLY A 28 7.90 -16.25 1.82
CA GLY A 28 7.59 -16.62 0.44
C GLY A 28 6.59 -15.69 -0.24
N CYS A 29 6.57 -14.41 0.14
CA CYS A 29 5.70 -13.43 -0.50
C CYS A 29 5.96 -13.34 -2.01
N ILE A 30 4.88 -13.36 -2.79
CA ILE A 30 4.89 -13.27 -4.25
C ILE A 30 4.82 -11.83 -4.75
N ALA A 31 4.37 -10.91 -3.89
CA ALA A 31 4.22 -9.48 -4.17
C ALA A 31 4.34 -8.68 -2.87
N ALA A 32 4.77 -7.44 -2.96
CA ALA A 32 4.87 -6.53 -1.82
C ALA A 32 4.42 -5.11 -2.16
N VAL A 33 3.65 -4.49 -1.27
CA VAL A 33 3.22 -3.10 -1.37
C VAL A 33 3.63 -2.34 -0.12
N GLU A 34 4.21 -1.17 -0.31
CA GLU A 34 4.38 -0.15 0.73
C GLU A 34 3.36 0.96 0.43
N GLN A 35 2.35 1.11 1.28
CA GLN A 35 1.30 2.12 1.14
C GLN A 35 1.76 3.42 1.77
N HIS A 36 1.78 4.48 1.00
CA HIS A 36 2.03 5.86 1.40
C HIS A 36 0.99 6.79 0.80
N LEU A 37 0.92 8.01 1.34
CA LEU A 37 0.24 9.15 0.76
C LEU A 37 1.26 10.28 0.61
N ASN A 38 1.10 11.11 -0.40
CA ASN A 38 2.02 12.20 -0.65
C ASN A 38 1.63 13.46 0.14
N SER A 39 2.56 14.39 0.32
CA SER A 39 2.31 15.70 0.93
C SER A 39 3.29 16.74 0.40
N THR A 40 2.84 17.98 0.29
CA THR A 40 3.64 19.15 -0.09
C THR A 40 3.07 20.41 0.54
N THR A 41 3.83 21.51 0.51
CA THR A 41 3.36 22.83 0.96
C THR A 41 2.43 23.54 -0.05
N ASP A 42 2.33 23.06 -1.27
CA ASP A 42 1.41 23.56 -2.29
C ASP A 42 0.17 22.67 -2.32
N GLU A 43 -0.89 23.13 -1.70
CA GLU A 43 -2.17 22.42 -1.53
C GLU A 43 -2.94 22.21 -2.84
N THR A 44 -2.55 22.90 -3.91
CA THR A 44 -3.13 22.70 -5.24
C THR A 44 -2.59 21.48 -5.96
N VAL A 45 -1.48 20.91 -5.46
CA VAL A 45 -0.82 19.75 -6.06
C VAL A 45 -1.57 18.48 -5.71
N ASN A 46 -2.03 17.76 -6.75
CA ASN A 46 -2.57 16.41 -6.58
C ASN A 46 -2.30 15.56 -7.83
N TYR A 47 -1.74 14.39 -7.62
CA TYR A 47 -1.54 13.36 -8.66
C TYR A 47 -1.24 12.00 -8.04
N ALA A 48 -1.52 10.94 -8.78
CA ALA A 48 -1.14 9.60 -8.41
C ALA A 48 0.23 9.24 -9.00
N THR A 49 1.07 8.61 -8.19
CA THR A 49 2.36 8.05 -8.60
C THR A 49 2.67 6.76 -7.87
N ALA A 50 3.64 6.01 -8.35
CA ALA A 50 4.21 4.87 -7.64
C ALA A 50 5.73 4.81 -7.88
N LEU A 51 6.45 4.30 -6.90
CA LEU A 51 7.90 4.18 -6.93
C LEU A 51 8.28 2.71 -7.05
N VAL A 52 9.33 2.44 -7.81
CA VAL A 52 9.96 1.12 -7.90
C VAL A 52 11.47 1.24 -7.73
N ALA A 53 12.08 0.31 -7.01
CA ALA A 53 13.52 0.32 -6.77
C ALA A 53 14.35 0.21 -8.06
N GLY A 54 15.60 0.66 -8.03
CA GLY A 54 16.51 0.57 -9.19
C GLY A 54 16.73 -0.86 -9.67
N ASN A 55 16.67 -1.85 -8.77
CA ASN A 55 16.74 -3.27 -9.08
C ASN A 55 15.38 -3.92 -9.35
N SER A 56 14.32 -3.14 -9.53
CA SER A 56 12.95 -3.64 -9.71
C SER A 56 12.79 -4.53 -10.93
N SER A 57 11.94 -5.56 -10.77
CA SER A 57 11.56 -6.45 -11.87
C SER A 57 10.70 -5.75 -12.92
N ARG A 58 10.58 -6.37 -14.12
CA ARG A 58 9.61 -5.91 -15.12
C ARG A 58 8.18 -5.94 -14.56
N THR A 59 7.83 -6.96 -13.78
CA THR A 59 6.51 -7.11 -13.17
C THR A 59 6.22 -5.97 -12.21
N SER A 60 7.18 -5.55 -11.36
CA SER A 60 7.01 -4.37 -10.50
C SER A 60 6.63 -3.12 -11.30
N ARG A 61 7.33 -2.88 -12.42
CA ARG A 61 7.10 -1.69 -13.27
C ARG A 61 5.75 -1.74 -13.98
N VAL A 62 5.31 -2.91 -14.44
CA VAL A 62 3.99 -3.10 -15.05
C VAL A 62 2.90 -2.88 -14.01
N TRP A 63 3.07 -3.49 -12.82
CA TRP A 63 2.13 -3.36 -11.72
C TRP A 63 1.98 -1.91 -11.25
N ALA A 64 3.09 -1.22 -11.01
CA ALA A 64 3.08 0.18 -10.60
C ALA A 64 2.31 1.07 -11.61
N ARG A 65 2.56 0.91 -12.93
CA ARG A 65 1.83 1.66 -13.97
C ARG A 65 0.33 1.34 -13.97
N TYR A 66 -0.02 0.07 -13.85
CA TYR A 66 -1.42 -0.36 -13.78
C TYR A 66 -2.11 0.27 -12.58
N TYR A 67 -1.52 0.16 -11.38
CA TYR A 67 -2.06 0.76 -10.16
C TYR A 67 -2.30 2.27 -10.31
N VAL A 68 -1.27 3.02 -10.74
CA VAL A 68 -1.37 4.49 -10.91
C VAL A 68 -2.46 4.86 -11.91
N SER A 69 -2.59 4.12 -13.01
CA SER A 69 -3.65 4.35 -13.99
C SER A 69 -5.05 4.16 -13.40
N ARG A 70 -5.23 3.12 -12.57
CA ARG A 70 -6.52 2.84 -11.92
C ARG A 70 -6.86 3.86 -10.84
N VAL A 71 -5.88 4.30 -10.05
CA VAL A 71 -6.09 5.39 -9.08
C VAL A 71 -6.47 6.69 -9.78
N ALA A 72 -5.74 7.04 -10.83
CA ALA A 72 -6.02 8.28 -11.58
C ALA A 72 -7.42 8.30 -12.18
N GLU A 73 -7.90 7.15 -12.66
CA GLU A 73 -9.27 6.98 -13.17
C GLU A 73 -10.30 7.07 -12.04
N GLU A 74 -10.11 6.34 -10.93
CA GLU A 74 -11.04 6.29 -9.81
C GLU A 74 -11.19 7.64 -9.11
N PHE A 75 -10.06 8.32 -8.85
CA PHE A 75 -10.03 9.57 -8.10
C PHE A 75 -10.06 10.82 -8.97
N GLN A 76 -10.04 10.69 -10.30
CA GLN A 76 -10.01 11.79 -11.26
C GLN A 76 -8.81 12.72 -11.04
N VAL A 77 -7.67 12.14 -10.62
CA VAL A 77 -6.42 12.86 -10.43
C VAL A 77 -5.46 12.63 -11.61
N ARG A 78 -4.47 13.50 -11.76
CA ARG A 78 -3.45 13.34 -12.79
C ARG A 78 -2.64 12.07 -12.58
N ASN A 79 -2.46 11.27 -13.62
CA ASN A 79 -1.51 10.16 -13.63
C ASN A 79 -0.09 10.71 -13.87
N ALA A 80 0.74 10.73 -12.84
CA ALA A 80 2.14 11.17 -12.95
C ALA A 80 3.10 10.03 -13.36
N GLY A 81 2.57 8.82 -13.56
CA GLY A 81 3.36 7.66 -13.93
C GLY A 81 4.14 7.05 -12.77
N ILE A 82 5.28 6.43 -13.08
CA ILE A 82 6.11 5.77 -12.08
C ILE A 82 7.49 6.42 -11.98
N VAL A 83 8.04 6.46 -10.78
CA VAL A 83 9.42 6.89 -10.51
C VAL A 83 10.30 5.64 -10.45
N LEU A 84 11.35 5.62 -11.27
CA LEU A 84 12.32 4.52 -11.35
C LEU A 84 13.55 4.84 -10.50
N GLY A 85 13.95 3.91 -9.64
CA GLY A 85 15.19 4.03 -8.87
C GLY A 85 16.48 3.98 -9.70
N PRO A 86 17.64 4.31 -9.09
CA PRO A 86 17.77 4.52 -7.65
C PRO A 86 17.11 5.81 -7.16
N LEU A 87 16.35 5.69 -6.07
CA LEU A 87 15.53 6.78 -5.54
C LEU A 87 16.29 7.51 -4.44
N PRO A 88 16.26 8.84 -4.37
CA PRO A 88 16.82 9.60 -3.26
C PRO A 88 16.06 9.33 -1.93
N ARG A 89 14.76 9.01 -2.04
CA ARG A 89 13.88 8.57 -0.94
C ARG A 89 13.08 7.36 -1.40
N GLY A 90 12.64 6.50 -0.45
CA GLY A 90 11.82 5.32 -0.77
C GLY A 90 12.59 4.08 -1.26
N GLU A 91 13.82 4.20 -1.76
CA GLU A 91 14.63 3.05 -2.22
C GLU A 91 14.79 1.98 -1.12
N GLY A 92 15.01 2.42 0.14
CA GLY A 92 15.16 1.55 1.30
C GLY A 92 13.92 0.71 1.60
N ASN A 93 12.74 1.16 1.17
CA ASN A 93 11.47 0.48 1.40
C ASN A 93 11.26 -0.69 0.44
N LEU A 94 12.02 -0.76 -0.66
CA LEU A 94 11.73 -1.68 -1.77
C LEU A 94 12.90 -2.59 -2.16
N LYS A 95 14.15 -2.14 -2.00
CA LYS A 95 15.31 -2.75 -2.64
C LYS A 95 15.70 -4.15 -2.16
N PHE A 96 15.21 -4.57 -1.00
CA PHE A 96 15.52 -5.87 -0.40
C PHE A 96 14.46 -6.93 -0.64
N TYR A 97 13.31 -6.58 -1.26
CA TYR A 97 12.35 -7.58 -1.70
C TYR A 97 12.91 -8.42 -2.85
N THR A 98 12.67 -9.72 -2.81
CA THR A 98 12.99 -10.66 -3.89
C THR A 98 11.80 -10.91 -4.82
N CYS A 99 10.60 -10.56 -4.38
CA CYS A 99 9.39 -10.55 -5.19
C CYS A 99 9.16 -9.17 -5.85
N PRO A 100 8.23 -9.05 -6.83
CA PRO A 100 7.75 -7.77 -7.30
C PRO A 100 7.29 -6.88 -6.16
N ALA A 101 7.81 -5.66 -6.08
CA ALA A 101 7.49 -4.71 -5.02
C ALA A 101 7.26 -3.31 -5.59
N ILE A 102 6.28 -2.59 -5.02
CA ILE A 102 5.95 -1.21 -5.36
C ILE A 102 5.69 -0.40 -4.09
N LEU A 103 6.05 0.90 -4.11
CA LEU A 103 5.58 1.88 -3.14
C LEU A 103 4.56 2.75 -3.86
N VAL A 104 3.39 2.91 -3.27
CA VAL A 104 2.28 3.63 -3.89
C VAL A 104 2.01 4.94 -3.17
N GLU A 105 1.76 5.98 -3.93
CA GLU A 105 1.39 7.32 -3.49
C GLU A 105 0.18 7.77 -4.33
N PRO A 106 -1.04 7.37 -3.96
CA PRO A 106 -2.25 7.56 -4.75
C PRO A 106 -2.69 9.03 -4.89
N GLY A 107 -2.25 9.91 -4.00
CA GLY A 107 -2.57 11.34 -4.01
C GLY A 107 -1.94 12.06 -2.83
N PHE A 108 -2.29 13.34 -2.69
CA PHE A 108 -1.69 14.25 -1.71
C PHE A 108 -2.67 14.57 -0.59
N ILE A 109 -2.33 14.22 0.65
CA ILE A 109 -3.13 14.56 1.84
C ILE A 109 -3.04 16.05 2.23
N SER A 110 -2.15 16.80 1.60
CA SER A 110 -2.11 18.27 1.65
C SER A 110 -3.12 18.94 0.70
N ASN A 111 -3.74 18.21 -0.21
CA ASN A 111 -4.77 18.69 -1.10
C ASN A 111 -6.15 18.41 -0.47
N HIS A 112 -6.93 19.47 -0.18
CA HIS A 112 -8.20 19.38 0.54
C HIS A 112 -9.18 18.41 -0.10
N ASP A 113 -9.47 18.57 -1.39
CA ASP A 113 -10.47 17.75 -2.09
C ASP A 113 -10.12 16.25 -2.03
N PHE A 114 -8.82 15.93 -2.09
CA PHE A 114 -8.36 14.55 -2.00
C PHE A 114 -8.39 14.06 -0.55
N ALA A 115 -7.93 14.88 0.40
CA ALA A 115 -7.93 14.55 1.83
C ALA A 115 -9.35 14.26 2.33
N ASP A 116 -10.31 15.14 2.04
CA ASP A 116 -11.73 14.96 2.40
C ASP A 116 -12.29 13.66 1.83
N ARG A 117 -12.01 13.41 0.55
CA ARG A 117 -12.50 12.20 -0.09
C ARG A 117 -11.96 10.93 0.55
N ILE A 118 -10.65 10.86 0.84
CA ILE A 118 -10.04 9.64 1.38
C ILE A 118 -10.25 9.44 2.87
N GLN A 119 -10.63 10.47 3.62
CA GLN A 119 -11.03 10.35 5.03
C GLN A 119 -12.42 9.72 5.18
N SER A 120 -13.25 9.74 4.13
CA SER A 120 -14.51 9.03 4.13
C SER A 120 -14.30 7.52 4.04
N GLY A 121 -15.17 6.73 4.67
CA GLY A 121 -15.15 5.28 4.54
C GLY A 121 -15.23 4.80 3.08
N GLU A 122 -15.98 5.52 2.24
CA GLU A 122 -16.10 5.24 0.81
C GLU A 122 -14.78 5.47 0.06
N GLY A 123 -14.04 6.54 0.38
CA GLY A 123 -12.74 6.84 -0.22
C GLY A 123 -11.66 5.83 0.18
N ILE A 124 -11.62 5.42 1.46
CA ILE A 124 -10.75 4.34 1.94
C ILE A 124 -11.04 3.05 1.18
N ASP A 125 -12.31 2.67 1.07
CA ASP A 125 -12.73 1.46 0.36
C ASP A 125 -12.40 1.52 -1.14
N ALA A 126 -12.50 2.69 -1.75
CA ALA A 126 -12.15 2.89 -3.17
C ALA A 126 -10.65 2.66 -3.39
N LEU A 127 -9.76 3.23 -2.54
CA LEU A 127 -8.31 2.98 -2.62
C LEU A 127 -7.96 1.52 -2.36
N ALA A 128 -8.55 0.93 -1.33
CA ALA A 128 -8.36 -0.48 -1.01
C ALA A 128 -8.79 -1.38 -2.17
N ARG A 129 -9.93 -1.09 -2.82
CA ARG A 129 -10.43 -1.83 -3.98
C ARG A 129 -9.48 -1.73 -5.16
N VAL A 130 -8.97 -0.54 -5.48
CA VAL A 130 -7.98 -0.36 -6.56
C VAL A 130 -6.72 -1.16 -6.29
N LEU A 131 -6.23 -1.14 -5.04
CA LEU A 131 -5.07 -1.93 -4.64
C LEU A 131 -5.30 -3.42 -4.82
N VAL A 132 -6.41 -3.95 -4.28
CA VAL A 132 -6.79 -5.36 -4.37
C VAL A 132 -6.99 -5.81 -5.81
N ASP A 133 -7.68 -5.01 -6.64
CA ASP A 133 -7.88 -5.33 -8.06
C ASP A 133 -6.56 -5.37 -8.81
N SER A 134 -5.61 -4.49 -8.47
CA SER A 134 -4.27 -4.51 -9.06
C SER A 134 -3.49 -5.77 -8.69
N ILE A 135 -3.56 -6.21 -7.44
CA ILE A 135 -2.95 -7.47 -6.96
C ILE A 135 -3.57 -8.67 -7.70
N CYS A 136 -4.89 -8.76 -7.70
CA CYS A 136 -5.61 -9.88 -8.34
C CYS A 136 -5.35 -9.97 -9.85
N THR A 137 -5.19 -8.81 -10.50
CA THR A 137 -4.93 -8.75 -11.95
C THR A 137 -3.50 -9.18 -12.29
N LEU A 138 -2.51 -8.71 -11.52
CA LEU A 138 -1.10 -8.97 -11.82
C LEU A 138 -0.59 -10.31 -11.26
N PHE A 139 -1.24 -10.83 -10.24
CA PHE A 139 -0.91 -12.09 -9.56
C PHE A 139 -2.11 -13.04 -9.50
N PRO A 140 -2.66 -13.43 -10.65
CA PRO A 140 -3.95 -14.14 -10.70
C PRO A 140 -3.93 -15.54 -10.11
N ASP A 141 -2.74 -16.06 -9.78
CA ASP A 141 -2.59 -17.41 -9.25
C ASP A 141 -2.70 -17.49 -7.71
N GLY A 142 -2.86 -16.32 -7.05
CA GLY A 142 -2.87 -16.23 -5.60
C GLY A 142 -1.47 -16.35 -4.99
N GLY A 143 -1.39 -16.38 -3.67
CA GLY A 143 -0.14 -16.48 -2.92
C GLY A 143 -0.10 -15.54 -1.71
N ILE A 144 1.06 -15.37 -1.11
CA ILE A 144 1.24 -14.47 0.04
C ILE A 144 1.62 -13.07 -0.47
N VAL A 145 0.87 -12.05 -0.07
CA VAL A 145 1.15 -10.65 -0.39
C VAL A 145 1.60 -9.91 0.86
N ALA A 146 2.76 -9.26 0.80
CA ALA A 146 3.23 -8.39 1.87
C ALA A 146 2.56 -7.02 1.73
N LEU A 147 1.81 -6.61 2.76
CA LEU A 147 1.23 -5.28 2.87
C LEU A 147 1.93 -4.52 4.01
N SER A 148 2.53 -3.40 3.67
CA SER A 148 3.29 -2.55 4.57
C SER A 148 2.64 -1.17 4.66
N VAL A 149 2.50 -0.69 5.90
CA VAL A 149 1.94 0.63 6.20
C VAL A 149 3.07 1.64 6.27
N GLY A 150 3.00 2.69 5.46
CA GLY A 150 3.91 3.82 5.51
C GLY A 150 3.87 4.52 6.87
N HIS A 151 5.04 4.94 7.36
CA HIS A 151 5.24 5.66 8.61
C HIS A 151 4.92 4.90 9.91
N LEU A 152 3.90 4.07 9.96
CA LEU A 152 3.59 3.28 11.16
C LEU A 152 4.41 1.99 11.26
N TYR A 153 4.43 1.44 12.49
CA TYR A 153 5.05 0.14 12.82
C TYR A 153 6.56 0.02 12.59
N LYS A 154 7.26 1.15 12.39
CA LYS A 154 8.73 1.18 12.21
C LYS A 154 9.49 1.17 13.54
N GLY A 155 8.81 1.45 14.65
CA GLY A 155 9.42 1.61 15.99
C GLY A 155 10.13 2.96 16.18
N THR A 156 9.90 3.94 15.30
CA THR A 156 10.56 5.26 15.33
C THR A 156 9.67 6.40 15.83
N GLY A 157 8.37 6.15 16.05
CA GLY A 157 7.39 7.20 16.36
C GLY A 157 7.05 8.11 15.17
N ASP A 158 7.50 7.76 13.97
CA ASP A 158 7.18 8.46 12.73
C ASP A 158 5.73 8.15 12.33
N THR A 159 4.87 9.17 12.24
CA THR A 159 3.46 9.07 11.84
C THR A 159 3.18 9.61 10.45
N GLY A 160 4.18 10.16 9.76
CA GLY A 160 4.04 10.81 8.46
C GLY A 160 3.55 12.26 8.56
N ALA A 161 3.07 12.79 7.44
CA ALA A 161 2.53 14.14 7.38
C ALA A 161 1.16 14.23 8.07
N PRO A 162 0.78 15.42 8.60
CA PRO A 162 -0.59 15.66 9.02
C PRO A 162 -1.52 15.65 7.81
N VAL A 163 -2.75 15.22 8.03
CA VAL A 163 -3.82 15.33 7.04
C VAL A 163 -4.33 16.77 7.04
N ASN A 164 -4.53 17.35 5.86
CA ASN A 164 -5.03 18.70 5.74
C ASN A 164 -6.56 18.69 5.78
N ASP A 165 -7.10 19.15 6.90
CA ASP A 165 -8.54 19.20 7.20
C ASP A 165 -9.02 20.63 7.51
N GLU A 166 -8.59 21.64 6.75
CA GLU A 166 -9.02 23.02 7.03
C GLU A 166 -10.54 23.16 7.10
N GLY A 167 -11.06 23.21 8.32
CA GLY A 167 -12.27 23.95 8.65
C GLY A 167 -13.57 23.20 8.74
N ASP A 168 -13.58 21.88 8.80
CA ASP A 168 -14.79 21.18 9.20
C ASP A 168 -14.79 20.97 10.73
N GLU A 169 -15.85 21.41 11.42
CA GLU A 169 -16.04 21.21 12.87
C GLU A 169 -16.19 19.72 13.26
N LEU A 170 -16.12 18.83 12.29
CA LEU A 170 -16.12 17.38 12.51
C LEU A 170 -14.68 16.95 12.76
N ASP A 171 -14.42 16.48 13.97
CA ASP A 171 -13.18 15.85 14.39
C ASP A 171 -12.63 14.94 13.29
N PRO A 172 -11.40 15.21 12.75
CA PRO A 172 -10.87 14.43 11.65
C PRO A 172 -10.81 12.97 12.06
N THR A 173 -11.29 12.10 11.21
CA THR A 173 -11.29 10.66 11.49
C THR A 173 -9.85 10.13 11.57
N PHE A 174 -8.90 10.86 10.93
CA PHE A 174 -7.49 10.52 10.87
C PHE A 174 -6.62 11.78 10.92
N ASP A 175 -5.69 11.84 11.87
CA ASP A 175 -4.80 12.99 12.06
C ASP A 175 -3.55 12.91 11.18
N THR A 176 -3.14 11.70 10.78
CA THR A 176 -1.85 11.46 10.15
C THR A 176 -1.90 10.54 8.95
N GLU A 177 -0.93 10.69 8.05
CA GLU A 177 -0.71 9.81 6.91
C GLU A 177 -0.66 8.33 7.31
N GLY A 178 0.01 8.04 8.43
CA GLY A 178 0.16 6.66 8.89
C GLY A 178 -1.17 6.01 9.28
N GLU A 179 -2.07 6.75 9.90
CA GLU A 179 -3.40 6.25 10.28
C GLU A 179 -4.27 5.97 9.06
N LEU A 180 -4.27 6.87 8.07
CA LEU A 180 -4.95 6.66 6.80
C LEU A 180 -4.38 5.45 6.05
N ASN A 181 -3.06 5.35 5.97
CA ASN A 181 -2.40 4.20 5.34
C ASN A 181 -2.79 2.88 6.02
N ASP A 182 -2.90 2.86 7.36
CA ASP A 182 -3.32 1.67 8.11
C ASP A 182 -4.78 1.30 7.83
N ALA A 183 -5.67 2.29 7.74
CA ALA A 183 -7.07 2.08 7.39
C ALA A 183 -7.23 1.51 5.98
N ILE A 184 -6.53 2.06 4.98
CA ILE A 184 -6.53 1.57 3.59
C ILE A 184 -6.04 0.11 3.54
N ILE A 185 -4.94 -0.19 4.23
CA ILE A 185 -4.37 -1.54 4.25
C ILE A 185 -5.28 -2.53 4.98
N LYS A 186 -5.97 -2.12 6.05
CA LYS A 186 -6.97 -2.97 6.74
C LYS A 186 -8.13 -3.31 5.79
N ALA A 187 -8.69 -2.31 5.12
CA ALA A 187 -9.76 -2.53 4.15
C ALA A 187 -9.31 -3.44 2.98
N ALA A 188 -8.09 -3.25 2.47
CA ALA A 188 -7.53 -4.09 1.42
C ALA A 188 -7.34 -5.55 1.89
N GLU A 189 -6.87 -5.77 3.11
CA GLU A 189 -6.74 -7.10 3.71
C GLU A 189 -8.10 -7.80 3.81
N GLU A 190 -9.11 -7.12 4.35
CA GLU A 190 -10.46 -7.65 4.46
C GLU A 190 -11.04 -8.01 3.08
N MET A 191 -10.85 -7.16 2.08
CA MET A 191 -11.30 -7.44 0.71
C MET A 191 -10.58 -8.63 0.08
N LEU A 192 -9.27 -8.79 0.32
CA LEU A 192 -8.52 -9.97 -0.14
C LEU A 192 -9.01 -11.24 0.54
N VAL A 193 -9.27 -11.21 1.84
CA VAL A 193 -9.77 -12.36 2.62
C VAL A 193 -11.20 -12.70 2.22
N LEU A 194 -12.10 -11.73 2.08
CA LEU A 194 -13.51 -11.96 1.70
C LEU A 194 -13.67 -12.55 0.29
N ARG A 195 -12.78 -12.24 -0.64
CA ARG A 195 -12.80 -12.87 -1.98
C ARG A 195 -12.49 -14.38 -1.95
N LEU A 196 -12.05 -14.90 -0.80
CA LEU A 196 -11.51 -16.24 -0.64
C LEU A 196 -12.38 -17.20 0.18
N GLY A 197 -13.32 -16.68 0.97
CA GLY A 197 -14.00 -17.46 2.01
C GLY A 197 -13.04 -17.82 3.18
N PRO A 198 -13.58 -18.32 4.31
CA PRO A 198 -12.78 -18.54 5.51
C PRO A 198 -11.75 -19.64 5.29
N HIS A 199 -10.47 -19.32 5.37
CA HIS A 199 -9.36 -20.26 5.46
C HIS A 199 -8.54 -19.96 6.70
N GLU A 200 -8.08 -21.00 7.40
CA GLU A 200 -7.24 -20.87 8.58
C GLU A 200 -5.98 -20.04 8.24
N ALA A 201 -5.77 -18.99 9.02
CA ALA A 201 -4.54 -18.19 8.93
C ALA A 201 -3.32 -19.09 9.19
N PRO A 202 -2.21 -18.94 8.44
CA PRO A 202 -0.98 -19.59 8.82
C PRO A 202 -0.60 -19.16 10.23
N THR A 203 -0.37 -20.12 11.11
CA THR A 203 0.11 -19.86 12.47
C THR A 203 1.42 -19.10 12.38
N ASP A 204 1.48 -17.93 13.06
CA ASP A 204 2.72 -17.17 13.20
C ASP A 204 3.87 -18.12 13.57
N PRO A 205 4.99 -18.08 12.87
CA PRO A 205 6.16 -18.82 13.34
C PRO A 205 6.50 -18.28 14.73
N ALA A 206 6.58 -19.17 15.70
CA ALA A 206 6.94 -18.83 17.07
C ALA A 206 8.21 -17.97 17.07
N PRO A 207 8.29 -16.91 17.92
CA PRO A 207 9.48 -16.09 17.99
C PRO A 207 10.69 -16.99 18.26
N ALA A 208 11.71 -16.89 17.42
CA ALA A 208 12.96 -17.60 17.61
C ALA A 208 13.52 -17.15 18.97
N ASN A 209 13.60 -18.08 19.90
CA ASN A 209 14.25 -17.85 21.18
C ASN A 209 15.71 -17.50 20.90
N VAL A 210 16.09 -16.28 21.32
CA VAL A 210 17.47 -15.81 21.40
C VAL A 210 18.02 -16.23 22.75
#